data_6c71911cf763ea09ad757bef81bcd15d
#
_entry.id   6c71911cf763ea09ad757bef81bcd15d
#
_cell.length_a   1.000
_cell.length_b   1.000
_cell.length_c   1.000
_cell.angle_alpha   90.00
_cell.angle_beta   90.00
_cell.angle_gamma   90.00
#
_symmetry.space_group_name_H-M   'P 1'
#
loop_
_entity.id
_entity.type
_entity.pdbx_description
1 polymer ?
#
loop_
_entity_poly.entity_id
_entity_poly.type
_entity_poly.pdbx_seq_one_letter_code
_entity_poly.pdbx_strand_id
1 'polypeptide(L)'
;MHDRFSPVVPSETRGVAEIDTADGPISLWVAPTEDGRQCWLEQTGEDPATGRPYGFGSCDGIDYTRPILPNGPGWTIERPNVLISHVRVYDEAITRVQLELDGADELSLPVVSGHALGTIPKQEHVVLQSVVGRNADGDVVARWTAPN
;
A
#
# COMPACT_ATOMS: atom_id res chain seq x y z
N MET A 1 -19.26 19.14 -3.97
CA MET A 1 -18.55 18.19 -4.82
C MET A 1 -18.92 16.78 -4.42
N HIS A 2 -19.26 16.00 -5.39
CA HIS A 2 -19.48 14.60 -5.09
C HIS A 2 -18.17 13.94 -4.70
N ASP A 3 -18.14 13.35 -3.54
CA ASP A 3 -17.00 12.61 -3.06
C ASP A 3 -16.96 11.24 -3.73
N ARG A 4 -15.89 10.93 -4.45
CA ARG A 4 -15.72 9.61 -5.07
C ARG A 4 -15.67 8.50 -4.03
N PHE A 5 -15.37 8.85 -2.79
CA PHE A 5 -15.26 7.92 -1.70
C PHE A 5 -16.49 7.99 -0.79
N SER A 6 -17.54 8.65 -1.23
CA SER A 6 -18.74 8.86 -0.41
C SER A 6 -19.39 7.59 0.13
N PRO A 7 -19.29 6.40 -0.52
CA PRO A 7 -19.83 5.19 0.07
C PRO A 7 -19.03 4.63 1.24
N VAL A 8 -17.95 5.27 1.64
CA VAL A 8 -17.14 4.81 2.77
C VAL A 8 -17.96 4.85 4.07
N VAL A 9 -17.84 3.80 4.86
CA VAL A 9 -18.43 3.72 6.20
C VAL A 9 -17.43 4.31 7.20
N PRO A 10 -17.62 5.57 7.67
CA PRO A 10 -16.60 6.25 8.47
C PRO A 10 -16.28 5.57 9.79
N SER A 11 -17.27 4.92 10.41
CA SER A 11 -17.08 4.22 11.69
C SER A 11 -16.19 2.97 11.57
N GLU A 12 -15.93 2.51 10.34
CA GLU A 12 -15.09 1.35 10.07
C GLU A 12 -13.75 1.73 9.46
N THR A 13 -13.46 3.03 9.36
CA THR A 13 -12.15 3.50 8.92
C THR A 13 -11.10 3.19 9.98
N ARG A 14 -10.00 2.57 9.56
CA ARG A 14 -8.92 2.21 10.48
C ARG A 14 -7.55 2.37 9.84
N GLY A 15 -6.57 2.70 10.68
CA GLY A 15 -5.17 2.69 10.28
C GLY A 15 -4.62 1.27 10.30
N VAL A 16 -3.92 0.86 9.25
CA VAL A 16 -3.34 -0.48 9.14
C VAL A 16 -1.82 -0.48 9.16
N ALA A 17 -1.20 0.64 8.87
CA ALA A 17 0.25 0.78 8.92
C ALA A 17 0.65 2.24 9.11
N GLU A 18 1.79 2.44 9.75
CA GLU A 18 2.43 3.75 9.85
C GLU A 18 3.95 3.56 9.77
N ILE A 19 4.60 4.37 8.96
CA ILE A 19 6.04 4.33 8.79
C ILE A 19 6.59 5.73 9.01
N ASP A 20 7.59 5.85 9.89
CA ASP A 20 8.30 7.11 10.09
C ASP A 20 9.36 7.26 9.02
N THR A 21 9.44 8.44 8.42
CA THR A 21 10.50 8.81 7.48
C THR A 21 11.16 10.11 7.94
N ALA A 22 12.30 10.42 7.38
CA ALA A 22 12.98 11.68 7.67
C ALA A 22 12.12 12.90 7.31
N ASP A 23 11.19 12.74 6.37
CA ASP A 23 10.30 13.81 5.91
C ASP A 23 8.97 13.83 6.68
N GLY A 24 8.76 12.90 7.60
CA GLY A 24 7.52 12.75 8.37
C GLY A 24 6.88 11.39 8.18
N PRO A 25 5.80 11.10 8.90
CA PRO A 25 5.15 9.79 8.83
C PRO A 25 4.36 9.60 7.55
N ILE A 26 4.19 8.33 7.17
CA ILE A 26 3.26 7.88 6.16
C ILE A 26 2.31 6.92 6.83
N SER A 27 1.01 7.16 6.73
CA SER A 27 -0.01 6.32 7.32
C SER A 27 -0.87 5.70 6.23
N LEU A 28 -1.22 4.45 6.38
CA LEU A 28 -2.15 3.77 5.50
C LEU A 28 -3.46 3.54 6.23
N TRP A 29 -4.53 4.08 5.65
CA TRP A 29 -5.89 3.96 6.15
C TRP A 29 -6.72 3.12 5.20
N VAL A 30 -7.60 2.31 5.75
CA VAL A 30 -8.56 1.53 4.96
C VAL A 30 -9.96 1.72 5.52
N ALA A 31 -10.93 1.65 4.63
CA ALA A 31 -12.34 1.72 5.01
C ALA A 31 -13.17 0.90 4.01
N PRO A 32 -14.09 0.07 4.50
CA PRO A 32 -15.04 -0.58 3.61
C PRO A 32 -16.05 0.44 3.09
N THR A 33 -16.65 0.13 1.96
CA THR A 33 -17.75 0.90 1.41
C THR A 33 -19.06 0.17 1.63
N GLU A 34 -20.17 0.91 1.57
CA GLU A 34 -21.51 0.33 1.71
C GLU A 34 -21.84 -0.66 0.57
N ASP A 35 -21.20 -0.49 -0.58
CA ASP A 35 -21.40 -1.35 -1.75
C ASP A 35 -20.40 -2.50 -1.86
N GLY A 36 -19.67 -2.80 -0.79
CA GLY A 36 -18.79 -3.97 -0.73
C GLY A 36 -17.40 -3.77 -1.33
N ARG A 37 -17.00 -2.55 -1.66
CA ARG A 37 -15.64 -2.24 -2.08
C ARG A 37 -14.80 -1.88 -0.86
N GLN A 38 -13.53 -1.67 -1.05
CA GLN A 38 -12.63 -1.15 -0.03
C GLN A 38 -11.93 0.09 -0.56
N CYS A 39 -11.90 1.13 0.26
CA CYS A 39 -11.10 2.31 -0.02
C CYS A 39 -9.83 2.28 0.81
N TRP A 40 -8.75 2.83 0.28
CA TRP A 40 -7.51 2.99 1.02
C TRP A 40 -6.91 4.35 0.71
N LEU A 41 -6.13 4.85 1.66
CA LEU A 41 -5.43 6.13 1.54
C LEU A 41 -4.03 6.01 2.13
N GLU A 42 -3.02 6.28 1.31
CA GLU A 42 -1.66 6.52 1.79
C GLU A 42 -1.59 8.01 2.16
N GLN A 43 -1.69 8.29 3.43
CA GLN A 43 -1.64 9.67 3.92
C GLN A 43 -0.19 10.14 4.01
N THR A 44 0.14 11.19 3.28
CA THR A 44 1.46 11.82 3.30
C THR A 44 1.42 13.25 3.83
N GLY A 45 0.24 13.78 4.10
CA GLY A 45 0.10 15.13 4.63
C GLY A 45 -1.29 15.43 5.12
N GLU A 46 -1.46 16.67 5.60
CA GLU A 46 -2.74 17.20 6.04
C GLU A 46 -2.95 18.59 5.43
N ASP A 47 -4.20 18.88 5.10
CA ASP A 47 -4.57 20.23 4.69
C ASP A 47 -4.45 21.16 5.90
N PRO A 48 -3.57 22.17 5.89
CA PRO A 48 -3.37 23.04 7.05
C PRO A 48 -4.61 23.87 7.41
N ALA A 49 -5.52 24.07 6.45
CA ALA A 49 -6.75 24.85 6.70
C ALA A 49 -7.83 24.02 7.38
N THR A 50 -7.92 22.72 7.09
CA THR A 50 -9.03 21.86 7.56
C THR A 50 -8.57 20.70 8.42
N GLY A 51 -7.28 20.38 8.46
CA GLY A 51 -6.75 19.19 9.14
C GLY A 51 -7.08 17.88 8.44
N ARG A 52 -7.68 17.93 7.24
CA ARG A 52 -8.04 16.71 6.51
C ARG A 52 -6.80 16.02 5.98
N PRO A 53 -6.72 14.69 6.14
CA PRO A 53 -5.62 13.94 5.56
C PRO A 53 -5.68 13.97 4.03
N TYR A 54 -4.54 14.03 3.39
CA TYR A 54 -4.44 13.87 1.96
C TYR A 54 -3.25 13.00 1.58
N GLY A 55 -3.30 12.47 0.39
CA GLY A 55 -2.28 11.59 -0.17
C GLY A 55 -2.84 10.89 -1.39
N PHE A 56 -2.38 9.67 -1.62
CA PHE A 56 -2.81 8.86 -2.74
C PHE A 56 -3.75 7.76 -2.25
N GLY A 57 -4.90 7.63 -2.90
CA GLY A 57 -5.87 6.63 -2.50
C GLY A 57 -6.79 6.21 -3.62
N SER A 58 -7.53 5.15 -3.38
CA SER A 58 -8.49 4.59 -4.33
C SER A 58 -9.54 3.76 -3.62
N CYS A 59 -10.67 3.53 -4.31
CA CYS A 59 -11.73 2.64 -3.86
C CYS A 59 -11.95 1.58 -4.93
N ASP A 60 -11.46 0.37 -4.67
CA ASP A 60 -11.47 -0.70 -5.64
C ASP A 60 -12.37 -1.85 -5.20
N GLY A 61 -12.90 -2.57 -6.18
CA GLY A 61 -13.50 -3.87 -5.93
C GLY A 61 -12.42 -4.88 -5.56
N ILE A 62 -12.84 -5.93 -4.84
CA ILE A 62 -11.93 -7.02 -4.52
C ILE A 62 -11.75 -7.89 -5.77
N ASP A 63 -10.51 -8.03 -6.21
CA ASP A 63 -10.18 -8.91 -7.33
C ASP A 63 -9.55 -10.20 -6.81
N TYR A 64 -10.38 -11.20 -6.57
CA TYR A 64 -9.93 -12.49 -6.05
C TYR A 64 -9.11 -13.31 -7.07
N THR A 65 -9.08 -12.87 -8.34
CA THR A 65 -8.26 -13.55 -9.35
C THR A 65 -6.81 -13.15 -9.27
N ARG A 66 -6.51 -12.06 -8.56
CA ARG A 66 -5.15 -11.55 -8.38
C ARG A 66 -4.86 -11.43 -6.90
N PRO A 67 -4.19 -12.40 -6.30
CA PRO A 67 -3.93 -12.38 -4.87
C PRO A 67 -2.97 -11.27 -4.44
N ILE A 68 -2.17 -10.71 -5.35
CA ILE A 68 -1.19 -9.67 -5.08
C ILE A 68 -1.35 -8.55 -6.09
N LEU A 69 -1.56 -7.33 -5.62
CA LEU A 69 -1.64 -6.13 -6.45
C LEU A 69 -0.70 -5.05 -5.89
N PRO A 70 0.51 -4.92 -6.45
CA PRO A 70 1.45 -3.91 -5.99
C PRO A 70 1.15 -2.52 -6.57
N ASN A 71 1.53 -1.50 -5.81
CA ASN A 71 1.48 -0.11 -6.20
C ASN A 71 2.79 0.55 -5.78
N GLY A 72 3.51 1.09 -6.73
CA GLY A 72 4.84 1.66 -6.50
C GLY A 72 5.97 0.70 -6.83
N PRO A 73 7.23 1.01 -6.45
CA PRO A 73 7.60 2.17 -5.65
C PRO A 73 7.34 3.50 -6.34
N GLY A 74 6.87 4.47 -5.59
CA GLY A 74 6.53 5.78 -6.11
C GLY A 74 7.03 6.91 -5.22
N TRP A 75 7.23 8.07 -5.84
CA TRP A 75 7.70 9.28 -5.17
C TRP A 75 6.53 10.24 -4.94
N THR A 76 6.56 10.96 -3.83
CA THR A 76 5.61 12.04 -3.55
C THR A 76 6.34 13.32 -3.16
N ILE A 77 5.69 14.46 -3.40
CA ILE A 77 6.25 15.76 -3.04
C ILE A 77 6.42 15.90 -1.53
N GLU A 78 5.49 15.36 -0.75
CA GLU A 78 5.46 15.47 0.71
C GLU A 78 6.53 14.61 1.39
N ARG A 79 7.04 13.59 0.69
CA ARG A 79 8.07 12.69 1.19
C ARG A 79 9.16 12.53 0.14
N PRO A 80 9.95 13.60 -0.11
CA PRO A 80 10.85 13.65 -1.26
C PRO A 80 12.05 12.71 -1.17
N ASN A 81 12.36 12.20 0.02
CA ASN A 81 13.58 11.39 0.22
C ASN A 81 13.32 9.89 0.29
N VAL A 82 12.08 9.46 0.04
CA VAL A 82 11.74 8.03 0.05
C VAL A 82 10.88 7.68 -1.16
N LEU A 83 10.93 6.40 -1.53
CA LEU A 83 9.97 5.79 -2.44
C LEU A 83 9.02 4.94 -1.61
N ILE A 84 7.74 5.02 -1.91
CA ILE A 84 6.68 4.33 -1.16
C ILE A 84 6.18 3.16 -1.99
N SER A 85 6.12 1.99 -1.37
CA SER A 85 5.53 0.79 -1.95
C SER A 85 4.36 0.34 -1.11
N HIS A 86 3.23 0.10 -1.75
CA HIS A 86 2.03 -0.42 -1.14
C HIS A 86 1.59 -1.66 -1.92
N VAL A 87 1.40 -2.77 -1.23
CA VAL A 87 0.95 -4.01 -1.85
C VAL A 87 -0.38 -4.40 -1.22
N ARG A 88 -1.40 -4.58 -2.05
CA ARG A 88 -2.68 -5.14 -1.62
C ARG A 88 -2.63 -6.65 -1.78
N VAL A 89 -3.08 -7.37 -0.76
CA VAL A 89 -3.03 -8.83 -0.71
C VAL A 89 -4.43 -9.35 -0.43
N TYR A 90 -4.96 -10.14 -1.35
CA TYR A 90 -6.33 -10.68 -1.27
C TYR A 90 -6.39 -12.15 -0.86
N ASP A 91 -5.24 -12.77 -0.62
CA ASP A 91 -5.17 -14.13 -0.10
C ASP A 91 -4.80 -14.07 1.38
N GLU A 92 -5.71 -14.50 2.24
CA GLU A 92 -5.52 -14.45 3.70
C GLU A 92 -4.38 -15.35 4.18
N ALA A 93 -3.97 -16.32 3.39
CA ALA A 93 -2.83 -17.17 3.72
C ALA A 93 -1.50 -16.44 3.66
N ILE A 94 -1.43 -15.34 2.90
CA ILE A 94 -0.20 -14.55 2.76
C ILE A 94 -0.04 -13.64 3.97
N THR A 95 1.02 -13.85 4.73
CA THR A 95 1.33 -13.07 5.93
C THR A 95 2.53 -12.14 5.74
N ARG A 96 3.30 -12.35 4.67
CA ARG A 96 4.49 -11.55 4.36
C ARG A 96 4.68 -11.49 2.86
N VAL A 97 5.14 -10.35 2.36
CA VAL A 97 5.52 -10.16 0.96
C VAL A 97 6.98 -9.75 0.87
N GLN A 98 7.64 -10.24 -0.16
CA GLN A 98 9.01 -9.86 -0.51
C GLN A 98 8.97 -9.15 -1.86
N LEU A 99 9.42 -7.91 -1.89
CA LEU A 99 9.50 -7.12 -3.11
C LEU A 99 10.91 -7.26 -3.68
N GLU A 100 11.01 -7.86 -4.85
CA GLU A 100 12.27 -7.98 -5.58
C GLU A 100 12.42 -6.76 -6.48
N LEU A 101 13.41 -5.94 -6.19
CA LEU A 101 13.61 -4.64 -6.83
C LEU A 101 14.89 -4.65 -7.64
N ASP A 102 14.84 -4.06 -8.83
CA ASP A 102 16.03 -3.73 -9.59
C ASP A 102 16.46 -2.31 -9.21
N GLY A 103 17.72 -2.16 -8.83
CA GLY A 103 18.26 -0.87 -8.40
C GLY A 103 18.18 -0.60 -6.90
N ALA A 104 17.66 -1.55 -6.11
CA ALA A 104 17.60 -1.46 -4.66
C ALA A 104 17.59 -2.85 -4.05
N ASP A 105 17.84 -2.92 -2.74
CA ASP A 105 17.79 -4.17 -2.02
C ASP A 105 16.37 -4.70 -1.90
N GLU A 106 16.23 -6.00 -1.75
CA GLU A 106 14.95 -6.66 -1.52
C GLU A 106 14.29 -6.10 -0.26
N LEU A 107 12.98 -5.90 -0.34
CA LEU A 107 12.19 -5.37 0.76
C LEU A 107 11.19 -6.44 1.22
N SER A 108 11.27 -6.81 2.50
CA SER A 108 10.36 -7.78 3.11
C SER A 108 9.40 -7.07 4.06
N LEU A 109 8.11 -7.26 3.87
CA LEU A 109 7.07 -6.52 4.59
C LEU A 109 6.03 -7.46 5.18
N PRO A 110 5.59 -7.21 6.42
CA PRO A 110 4.44 -7.93 6.96
C PRO A 110 3.15 -7.48 6.28
N VAL A 111 2.19 -8.38 6.18
CA VAL A 111 0.85 -8.07 5.69
C VAL A 111 -0.07 -7.87 6.89
N VAL A 112 -0.73 -6.72 6.93
CA VAL A 112 -1.69 -6.37 7.99
C VAL A 112 -3.01 -5.99 7.33
N SER A 113 -4.06 -6.69 7.69
CA SER A 113 -5.41 -6.44 7.14
C SER A 113 -5.45 -6.42 5.61
N GLY A 114 -4.64 -7.27 4.96
CA GLY A 114 -4.59 -7.34 3.51
C GLY A 114 -3.70 -6.30 2.84
N HIS A 115 -2.86 -5.61 3.59
CA HIS A 115 -1.98 -4.57 3.05
C HIS A 115 -0.57 -4.69 3.60
N ALA A 116 0.39 -4.34 2.76
CA ALA A 116 1.79 -4.20 3.15
C ALA A 116 2.30 -2.85 2.65
N LEU A 117 2.89 -2.08 3.53
CA LEU A 117 3.41 -0.75 3.24
C LEU A 117 4.89 -0.70 3.59
N GLY A 118 5.71 -0.18 2.69
CA GLY A 118 7.13 -0.04 2.95
C GLY A 118 7.71 1.16 2.23
N THR A 119 8.89 1.57 2.66
CA THR A 119 9.65 2.64 2.02
C THR A 119 11.08 2.21 1.80
N ILE A 120 11.69 2.77 0.76
CA ILE A 120 13.13 2.67 0.51
C ILE A 120 13.67 4.08 0.30
N PRO A 121 14.96 4.32 0.57
CA PRO A 121 15.57 5.61 0.25
C PRO A 121 15.38 5.92 -1.23
N LYS A 122 15.10 7.19 -1.53
CA LYS A 122 14.91 7.59 -2.92
C LYS A 122 16.18 7.36 -3.72
N GLN A 123 16.04 6.68 -4.84
CA GLN A 123 17.11 6.37 -5.78
C GLN A 123 16.55 6.50 -7.19
N GLU A 124 17.41 6.72 -8.16
CA GLU A 124 17.03 6.69 -9.55
C GLU A 124 16.93 5.23 -10.03
N HIS A 125 16.03 4.99 -10.95
CA HIS A 125 15.91 3.71 -11.66
C HIS A 125 15.61 2.50 -10.77
N VAL A 126 14.77 2.67 -9.75
CA VAL A 126 14.24 1.55 -8.98
C VAL A 126 12.99 1.02 -9.66
N VAL A 127 13.01 -0.27 -9.98
CA VAL A 127 11.89 -0.94 -10.66
C VAL A 127 11.49 -2.19 -9.88
N LEU A 128 10.20 -2.34 -9.63
CA LEU A 128 9.68 -3.55 -9.02
C LEU A 128 9.64 -4.66 -10.06
N GLN A 129 10.34 -5.76 -9.81
CA GLN A 129 10.39 -6.91 -10.72
C GLN A 129 9.37 -7.97 -10.34
N SER A 130 9.26 -8.29 -9.08
CA SER A 130 8.29 -9.28 -8.60
C SER A 130 7.95 -9.08 -7.14
N VAL A 131 6.83 -9.64 -6.73
CA VAL A 131 6.40 -9.73 -5.34
C VAL A 131 6.11 -11.19 -5.04
N VAL A 132 6.75 -11.70 -4.00
CA VAL A 132 6.56 -13.08 -3.54
C VAL A 132 5.72 -13.03 -2.28
N GLY A 133 4.58 -13.71 -2.30
CA GLY A 133 3.72 -13.87 -1.12
C GLY A 133 4.03 -15.14 -0.37
N ARG A 134 4.30 -15.04 0.93
CA ARG A 134 4.62 -16.19 1.79
C ARG A 134 3.59 -16.34 2.90
N ASN A 135 3.31 -17.59 3.27
CA ASN A 135 2.45 -17.89 4.40
C ASN A 135 3.23 -17.83 5.72
N ALA A 136 2.54 -18.17 6.83
CA ALA A 136 3.15 -18.14 8.15
C ALA A 136 4.31 -19.14 8.32
N ASP A 137 4.33 -20.21 7.52
CA ASP A 137 5.40 -21.20 7.52
C ASP A 137 6.60 -20.80 6.64
N GLY A 138 6.49 -19.66 5.93
CA GLY A 138 7.52 -19.20 5.02
C GLY A 138 7.45 -19.76 3.61
N ASP A 139 6.42 -20.54 3.31
CA ASP A 139 6.25 -21.13 1.97
C ASP A 139 5.72 -20.09 0.99
N VAL A 140 6.16 -20.16 -0.25
CA VAL A 140 5.65 -19.31 -1.32
C VAL A 140 4.27 -19.81 -1.73
N VAL A 141 3.26 -18.97 -1.62
CA VAL A 141 1.89 -19.29 -2.00
C VAL A 141 1.39 -18.53 -3.21
N ALA A 142 2.03 -17.41 -3.54
CA ALA A 142 1.71 -16.64 -4.74
C ALA A 142 2.89 -15.79 -5.18
N ARG A 143 2.90 -15.43 -6.45
CA ARG A 143 3.92 -14.54 -7.03
C ARG A 143 3.26 -13.62 -8.05
N TRP A 144 3.60 -12.36 -7.97
CA TRP A 144 3.30 -11.37 -9.01
C TRP A 144 4.61 -11.05 -9.73
N THR A 145 4.56 -10.96 -11.04
CA THR A 145 5.73 -10.60 -11.86
C THR A 145 5.36 -9.42 -12.74
N ALA A 146 6.24 -8.45 -12.82
CA ALA A 146 6.02 -7.26 -13.64
C ALA A 146 5.87 -7.66 -15.11
N PRO A 147 4.93 -7.05 -15.83
CA PRO A 147 4.82 -7.26 -17.27
C PRO A 147 6.03 -6.70 -17.99
N ASN A 148 6.40 -7.37 -19.08
CA ASN A 148 7.51 -6.93 -19.93
C ASN A 148 7.09 -5.76 -20.83
#